data_f0e01337c2e8c3f9b9bb920889b9c06b
#
_entry.id   f0e01337c2e8c3f9b9bb920889b9c06b
#
_cell.length_a   1.000
_cell.length_b   1.000
_cell.length_c   1.000
_cell.angle_alpha   90.00
_cell.angle_beta   90.00
_cell.angle_gamma   90.00
#
_symmetry.space_group_name_H-M   'P 1'
#
loop_
_entity.id
_entity.type
_entity.pdbx_description
1 polymer ?
#
loop_
_entity_poly.entity_id
_entity_poly.type
_entity_poly.pdbx_seq_one_letter_code
_entity_poly.pdbx_strand_id
1 'polypeptide(L)'
;MKIINKVLVLFVAVLLNVTTAFSAEKWDMALAYGASNFHSANATEFAKNVSDKSGGKLTIVTHPGGSLYKGGEIFRAVRTGQAQIGERFMSALGKEDPLLEIDSQPFLASSYGDAMKLYKSSKAEIVKGLDAKGLVFLYAVPWPAQGLYSKKEINSKSDLKGLKFRA
;
A
#
# COMPACT_ATOMS: atom_id res chain seq x y z
N MET A 1 42.73 45.88 18.29
CA MET A 1 42.71 44.96 17.12
C MET A 1 42.72 43.47 17.46
N LYS A 2 43.54 42.97 18.39
CA LYS A 2 43.60 41.51 18.70
C LYS A 2 42.32 40.90 19.36
N ILE A 3 41.52 41.69 20.10
CA ILE A 3 40.29 41.26 20.76
C ILE A 3 39.15 41.15 19.76
N ILE A 4 39.03 42.07 18.81
CA ILE A 4 37.99 42.08 17.78
C ILE A 4 38.09 40.86 16.86
N ASN A 5 39.31 40.44 16.48
CA ASN A 5 39.52 39.24 15.69
C ASN A 5 39.15 37.93 16.39
N LYS A 6 39.35 37.86 17.75
CA LYS A 6 38.93 36.67 18.54
C LYS A 6 37.42 36.56 18.65
N VAL A 7 36.71 37.69 18.79
CA VAL A 7 35.23 37.70 18.86
C VAL A 7 34.64 37.37 17.51
N LEU A 8 35.21 37.84 16.41
CA LEU A 8 34.76 37.55 15.05
C LEU A 8 34.92 36.05 14.71
N VAL A 9 36.06 35.42 15.10
CA VAL A 9 36.31 34.00 14.89
C VAL A 9 35.34 33.15 15.71
N LEU A 10 35.01 33.55 16.93
CA LEU A 10 34.02 32.84 17.77
C LEU A 10 32.61 32.92 17.19
N PHE A 11 32.22 34.05 16.61
CA PHE A 11 30.91 34.25 15.98
C PHE A 11 30.75 33.42 14.66
N VAL A 12 31.81 33.32 13.89
CA VAL A 12 31.84 32.49 12.66
C VAL A 12 31.79 30.99 13.01
N ALA A 13 32.44 30.55 14.11
CA ALA A 13 32.41 29.16 14.56
C ALA A 13 31.02 28.72 15.07
N VAL A 14 30.23 29.64 15.63
CA VAL A 14 28.85 29.36 16.08
C VAL A 14 27.88 29.27 14.91
N LEU A 15 28.10 30.03 13.82
CA LEU A 15 27.25 30.00 12.62
C LEU A 15 27.40 28.73 11.76
N LEU A 16 28.49 27.98 11.91
CA LEU A 16 28.74 26.75 11.14
C LEU A 16 28.09 25.49 11.72
N ASN A 17 27.43 25.60 12.88
CA ASN A 17 26.72 24.47 13.52
C ASN A 17 25.19 24.51 13.35
N VAL A 18 24.68 25.16 12.28
CA VAL A 18 23.29 24.98 11.89
C VAL A 18 23.19 23.63 11.18
N THR A 19 23.26 22.55 11.94
CA THR A 19 22.76 21.26 11.48
C THR A 19 21.29 21.47 11.18
N THR A 20 20.92 21.46 9.91
CA THR A 20 19.53 21.32 9.49
C THR A 20 19.04 19.99 10.07
N ALA A 21 18.41 20.05 11.23
CA ALA A 21 17.65 18.92 11.73
C ALA A 21 16.54 18.66 10.72
N PHE A 22 16.77 17.76 9.78
CA PHE A 22 15.71 17.22 8.94
C PHE A 22 14.74 16.55 9.92
N SER A 23 13.61 17.20 10.15
CA SER A 23 12.52 16.56 10.88
C SER A 23 12.16 15.29 10.15
N ALA A 24 12.20 14.15 10.85
CA ALA A 24 11.76 12.88 10.28
C ALA A 24 10.30 13.02 9.86
N GLU A 25 10.01 12.72 8.61
CA GLU A 25 8.65 12.73 8.09
C GLU A 25 7.94 11.46 8.54
N LYS A 26 6.68 11.60 8.96
CA LYS A 26 5.85 10.48 9.39
C LYS A 26 4.64 10.35 8.46
N TRP A 27 4.46 9.14 7.92
CA TRP A 27 3.30 8.77 7.13
C TRP A 27 2.44 7.75 7.86
N ASP A 28 1.13 7.86 7.71
CA ASP A 28 0.16 6.89 8.20
C ASP A 28 -0.35 6.02 7.06
N MET A 29 -0.14 4.69 7.17
CA MET A 29 -0.53 3.69 6.17
C MET A 29 -1.79 2.95 6.59
N ALA A 30 -2.89 3.23 5.92
CA ALA A 30 -4.15 2.54 6.15
C ALA A 30 -4.16 1.15 5.51
N LEU A 31 -4.46 0.11 6.30
CA LEU A 31 -4.52 -1.29 5.87
C LEU A 31 -5.92 -1.87 6.11
N ALA A 32 -6.48 -2.49 5.06
CA ALA A 32 -7.84 -3.05 5.15
C ALA A 32 -7.91 -4.31 6.00
N TYR A 33 -6.84 -5.11 6.04
CA TYR A 33 -6.79 -6.42 6.69
C TYR A 33 -6.17 -6.37 8.07
N GLY A 34 -6.55 -7.33 8.93
CA GLY A 34 -6.00 -7.47 10.28
C GLY A 34 -4.49 -7.74 10.28
N ALA A 35 -3.81 -7.48 11.40
CA ALA A 35 -2.37 -7.57 11.52
C ALA A 35 -1.78 -8.95 11.19
N SER A 36 -2.53 -10.03 11.46
CA SER A 36 -2.12 -11.41 11.14
C SER A 36 -2.28 -11.80 9.67
N ASN A 37 -2.90 -10.96 8.85
CA ASN A 37 -3.00 -11.19 7.42
C ASN A 37 -1.65 -10.91 6.75
N PHE A 38 -1.24 -11.78 5.80
CA PHE A 38 0.07 -11.67 5.15
C PHE A 38 0.27 -10.37 4.37
N HIS A 39 -0.78 -9.74 3.84
CA HIS A 39 -0.69 -8.41 3.22
C HIS A 39 -0.30 -7.34 4.24
N SER A 40 -0.93 -7.35 5.42
CA SER A 40 -0.59 -6.41 6.50
C SER A 40 0.81 -6.67 7.07
N ALA A 41 1.22 -7.93 7.18
CA ALA A 41 2.59 -8.29 7.57
C ALA A 41 3.62 -7.77 6.56
N ASN A 42 3.38 -7.97 5.26
CA ASN A 42 4.23 -7.44 4.17
C ASN A 42 4.28 -5.90 4.19
N ALA A 43 3.15 -5.23 4.42
CA ALA A 43 3.11 -3.77 4.52
C ALA A 43 3.92 -3.25 5.73
N THR A 44 3.90 -3.98 6.85
CA THR A 44 4.70 -3.64 8.04
C THR A 44 6.20 -3.82 7.77
N GLU A 45 6.59 -4.88 7.06
CA GLU A 45 7.98 -5.08 6.63
C GLU A 45 8.43 -4.00 5.65
N PHE A 46 7.57 -3.65 4.68
CA PHE A 46 7.82 -2.53 3.77
C PHE A 46 8.07 -1.22 4.55
N ALA A 47 7.21 -0.89 5.52
CA ALA A 47 7.34 0.30 6.35
C ALA A 47 8.68 0.32 7.11
N LYS A 48 9.09 -0.81 7.70
CA LYS A 48 10.38 -0.97 8.35
C LYS A 48 11.54 -0.74 7.38
N ASN A 49 11.50 -1.37 6.20
CA ASN A 49 12.53 -1.25 5.18
C ASN A 49 12.69 0.19 4.67
N VAL A 50 11.59 0.94 4.56
CA VAL A 50 11.62 2.37 4.21
C VAL A 50 12.32 3.19 5.30
N SER A 51 11.99 2.95 6.57
CA SER A 51 12.63 3.64 7.69
C SER A 51 14.14 3.36 7.72
N ASP A 52 14.54 2.09 7.62
CA ASP A 52 15.95 1.68 7.63
C ASP A 52 16.73 2.29 6.45
N LYS A 53 16.20 2.19 5.23
CA LYS A 53 16.85 2.69 4.01
C LYS A 53 16.89 4.23 3.91
N SER A 54 15.93 4.91 4.53
CA SER A 54 15.93 6.38 4.60
C SER A 54 16.82 6.93 5.72
N GLY A 55 17.42 6.06 6.55
CA GLY A 55 18.14 6.47 7.76
C GLY A 55 17.22 7.19 8.75
N GLY A 56 15.96 6.74 8.85
CA GLY A 56 14.95 7.32 9.73
C GLY A 56 14.33 8.65 9.24
N LYS A 57 14.67 9.10 8.02
CA LYS A 57 14.10 10.34 7.46
C LYS A 57 12.61 10.21 7.15
N LEU A 58 12.14 9.00 6.82
CA LEU A 58 10.73 8.68 6.63
C LEU A 58 10.35 7.48 7.49
N THR A 59 9.34 7.65 8.33
CA THR A 59 8.74 6.59 9.13
C THR A 59 7.31 6.36 8.67
N ILE A 60 6.96 5.12 8.37
CA ILE A 60 5.58 4.74 8.01
C ILE A 60 4.98 3.96 9.18
N VAL A 61 3.86 4.46 9.71
CA VAL A 61 3.07 3.78 10.75
C VAL A 61 1.93 3.04 10.10
N THR A 62 1.88 1.72 10.28
CA THR A 62 0.81 0.88 9.70
C THR A 62 -0.39 0.81 10.64
N HIS A 63 -1.59 0.88 10.06
CA HIS A 63 -2.88 0.84 10.77
C HIS A 63 -3.73 -0.33 10.24
N PRO A 64 -3.52 -1.56 10.74
CA PRO A 64 -4.20 -2.74 10.25
C PRO A 64 -5.67 -2.81 10.69
N GLY A 65 -6.45 -3.67 10.00
CA GLY A 65 -7.84 -3.99 10.36
C GLY A 65 -8.83 -2.85 10.13
N GLY A 66 -8.51 -1.91 9.27
CA GLY A 66 -9.36 -0.74 9.04
C GLY A 66 -9.46 0.18 10.27
N SER A 67 -8.41 0.23 11.09
CA SER A 67 -8.37 1.04 12.30
C SER A 67 -8.26 2.55 12.02
N LEU A 68 -7.58 2.93 10.93
CA LEU A 68 -7.51 4.33 10.49
C LEU A 68 -8.66 4.68 9.55
N TYR A 69 -8.86 3.87 8.49
CA TYR A 69 -9.95 3.98 7.53
C TYR A 69 -10.48 2.58 7.20
N LYS A 70 -11.80 2.42 7.09
CA LYS A 70 -12.39 1.17 6.62
C LYS A 70 -11.97 0.86 5.19
N GLY A 71 -11.88 -0.43 4.83
CA GLY A 71 -11.38 -0.84 3.52
C GLY A 71 -11.99 -0.08 2.33
N GLY A 72 -13.30 0.21 2.36
CA GLY A 72 -13.98 0.98 1.33
C GLY A 72 -13.61 2.47 1.27
N GLU A 73 -12.95 3.00 2.30
CA GLU A 73 -12.62 4.43 2.44
C GLU A 73 -11.16 4.72 2.06
N ILE A 74 -10.28 3.69 2.11
CA ILE A 74 -8.82 3.86 1.95
C ILE A 74 -8.46 4.55 0.64
N PHE A 75 -9.04 4.13 -0.48
CA PHE A 75 -8.78 4.72 -1.79
C PHE A 75 -9.06 6.23 -1.80
N ARG A 76 -10.23 6.62 -1.28
CA ARG A 76 -10.61 8.02 -1.17
C ARG A 76 -9.69 8.78 -0.21
N ALA A 77 -9.37 8.20 0.95
CA ALA A 77 -8.53 8.84 1.95
C ALA A 77 -7.14 9.19 1.40
N VAL A 78 -6.51 8.26 0.65
CA VAL A 78 -5.22 8.52 0.01
C VAL A 78 -5.36 9.55 -1.11
N ARG A 79 -6.37 9.41 -1.99
CA ARG A 79 -6.62 10.35 -3.09
C ARG A 79 -6.85 11.78 -2.64
N THR A 80 -7.46 11.97 -1.47
CA THR A 80 -7.76 13.31 -0.92
C THR A 80 -6.71 13.80 0.08
N GLY A 81 -5.58 13.09 0.25
CA GLY A 81 -4.49 13.48 1.14
C GLY A 81 -4.79 13.30 2.63
N GLN A 82 -5.87 12.59 2.99
CA GLN A 82 -6.19 12.29 4.39
C GLN A 82 -5.30 11.19 4.97
N ALA A 83 -4.74 10.34 4.12
CA ALA A 83 -3.64 9.42 4.43
C ALA A 83 -2.58 9.53 3.33
N GLN A 84 -1.31 9.39 3.70
CA GLN A 84 -0.22 9.49 2.73
C GLN A 84 -0.08 8.24 1.88
N ILE A 85 -0.45 7.08 2.45
CA ILE A 85 -0.30 5.77 1.82
C ILE A 85 -1.40 4.82 2.31
N GLY A 86 -1.76 3.83 1.50
CA GLY A 86 -2.74 2.82 1.88
C GLY A 86 -2.60 1.55 1.06
N GLU A 87 -3.09 0.45 1.60
CA GLU A 87 -3.14 -0.85 0.93
C GLU A 87 -4.61 -1.26 0.78
N ARG A 88 -4.97 -1.67 -0.43
CA ARG A 88 -6.35 -2.05 -0.75
C ARG A 88 -6.38 -3.17 -1.79
N PHE A 89 -7.33 -4.10 -1.63
CA PHE A 89 -7.66 -5.10 -2.64
C PHE A 89 -8.17 -4.39 -3.92
N MET A 90 -7.45 -4.52 -5.01
CA MET A 90 -7.67 -3.73 -6.22
C MET A 90 -9.03 -3.99 -6.86
N SER A 91 -9.48 -5.25 -6.91
CA SER A 91 -10.77 -5.60 -7.50
C SER A 91 -11.98 -4.95 -6.81
N ALA A 92 -11.85 -4.56 -5.54
CA ALA A 92 -12.90 -3.80 -4.87
C ALA A 92 -13.01 -2.35 -5.37
N LEU A 93 -12.14 -1.93 -6.29
CA LEU A 93 -12.08 -0.61 -6.89
C LEU A 93 -12.57 -0.59 -8.35
N GLY A 94 -13.22 -1.66 -8.82
CA GLY A 94 -13.70 -1.77 -10.21
C GLY A 94 -14.68 -0.67 -10.62
N LYS A 95 -15.42 -0.08 -9.67
CA LYS A 95 -16.25 1.11 -9.94
C LYS A 95 -15.43 2.38 -10.21
N GLU A 96 -14.21 2.44 -9.71
CA GLU A 96 -13.28 3.55 -9.95
C GLU A 96 -12.56 3.38 -11.30
N ASP A 97 -12.23 2.13 -11.62
CA ASP A 97 -11.61 1.74 -12.88
C ASP A 97 -11.81 0.23 -13.12
N PRO A 98 -12.53 -0.20 -14.17
CA PRO A 98 -12.75 -1.62 -14.47
C PRO A 98 -11.46 -2.41 -14.66
N LEU A 99 -10.35 -1.79 -15.07
CA LEU A 99 -9.07 -2.45 -15.23
C LEU A 99 -8.52 -3.00 -13.90
N LEU A 100 -8.91 -2.42 -12.77
CA LEU A 100 -8.51 -2.88 -11.45
C LEU A 100 -9.16 -4.21 -11.04
N GLU A 101 -10.15 -4.71 -11.81
CA GLU A 101 -10.78 -6.02 -11.62
C GLU A 101 -10.23 -7.09 -12.58
N ILE A 102 -9.22 -6.80 -13.40
CA ILE A 102 -8.77 -7.71 -14.44
C ILE A 102 -8.28 -9.06 -13.89
N ASP A 103 -7.65 -9.07 -12.73
CA ASP A 103 -7.14 -10.27 -12.07
C ASP A 103 -8.22 -11.10 -11.37
N SER A 104 -9.42 -10.56 -11.23
CA SER A 104 -10.59 -11.23 -10.67
C SER A 104 -11.50 -11.86 -11.72
N GLN A 105 -11.13 -11.77 -13.02
CA GLN A 105 -11.89 -12.42 -14.07
C GLN A 105 -11.76 -13.94 -13.94
N PRO A 106 -12.89 -14.69 -13.92
CA PRO A 106 -12.86 -16.14 -13.75
C PRO A 106 -11.97 -16.82 -14.82
N PHE A 107 -11.11 -17.72 -14.35
CA PHE A 107 -10.22 -18.55 -15.18
C PHE A 107 -9.13 -17.80 -15.98
N LEU A 108 -9.02 -16.49 -15.85
CA LEU A 108 -8.00 -15.70 -16.55
C LEU A 108 -6.59 -15.95 -16.01
N ALA A 109 -6.45 -16.01 -14.70
CA ALA A 109 -5.18 -16.31 -14.02
C ALA A 109 -5.44 -17.23 -12.83
N SER A 110 -5.15 -18.53 -13.00
CA SER A 110 -5.43 -19.58 -12.01
C SER A 110 -4.20 -20.04 -11.23
N SER A 111 -3.04 -19.47 -11.53
CA SER A 111 -1.77 -19.74 -10.85
C SER A 111 -0.99 -18.44 -10.60
N TYR A 112 -0.01 -18.48 -9.68
CA TYR A 112 0.90 -17.34 -9.50
C TYR A 112 1.70 -17.01 -10.77
N GLY A 113 2.02 -18.02 -11.58
CA GLY A 113 2.70 -17.82 -12.86
C GLY A 113 1.84 -17.02 -13.84
N ASP A 114 0.55 -17.33 -13.94
CA ASP A 114 -0.39 -16.63 -14.80
C ASP A 114 -0.72 -15.25 -14.25
N ALA A 115 -0.90 -15.12 -12.92
CA ALA A 115 -1.08 -13.84 -12.26
C ALA A 115 0.11 -12.89 -12.53
N MET A 116 1.35 -13.41 -12.51
CA MET A 116 2.54 -12.62 -12.82
C MET A 116 2.58 -12.18 -14.29
N LYS A 117 2.18 -13.03 -15.23
CA LYS A 117 2.08 -12.67 -16.66
C LYS A 117 1.04 -11.59 -16.87
N LEU A 118 -0.15 -11.77 -16.28
CA LEU A 118 -1.25 -10.79 -16.33
C LEU A 118 -0.82 -9.45 -15.73
N TYR A 119 -0.20 -9.46 -14.57
CA TYR A 119 0.32 -8.26 -13.92
C TYR A 119 1.33 -7.52 -14.81
N LYS A 120 2.30 -8.23 -15.39
CA LYS A 120 3.29 -7.61 -16.28
C LYS A 120 2.65 -6.98 -17.52
N SER A 121 1.60 -7.58 -18.06
CA SER A 121 0.89 -7.08 -19.25
C SER A 121 0.02 -5.87 -18.94
N SER A 122 -0.62 -5.82 -17.75
CA SER A 122 -1.60 -4.80 -17.40
C SER A 122 -1.01 -3.65 -16.58
N LYS A 123 0.17 -3.83 -15.95
CA LYS A 123 0.76 -2.88 -15.01
C LYS A 123 0.83 -1.45 -15.54
N ALA A 124 1.27 -1.27 -16.79
CA ALA A 124 1.46 0.06 -17.37
C ALA A 124 0.15 0.85 -17.41
N GLU A 125 -0.93 0.20 -17.84
CA GLU A 125 -2.26 0.84 -17.90
C GLU A 125 -2.87 1.05 -16.50
N ILE A 126 -2.65 0.11 -15.57
CA ILE A 126 -3.04 0.28 -14.16
C ILE A 126 -2.36 1.51 -13.56
N VAL A 127 -1.04 1.64 -13.72
CA VAL A 127 -0.27 2.79 -13.23
C VAL A 127 -0.82 4.09 -13.82
N LYS A 128 -1.01 4.14 -15.13
CA LYS A 128 -1.57 5.31 -15.83
C LYS A 128 -2.97 5.68 -15.32
N GLY A 129 -3.84 4.68 -15.08
CA GLY A 129 -5.17 4.90 -14.52
C GLY A 129 -5.15 5.46 -13.10
N LEU A 130 -4.21 5.02 -12.27
CA LEU A 130 -4.01 5.53 -10.92
C LEU A 130 -3.40 6.93 -10.92
N ASP A 131 -2.40 7.19 -11.76
CA ASP A 131 -1.77 8.51 -11.93
C ASP A 131 -2.81 9.57 -12.35
N ALA A 132 -3.71 9.22 -13.28
CA ALA A 132 -4.81 10.09 -13.69
C ALA A 132 -5.78 10.45 -12.55
N LYS A 133 -5.77 9.69 -11.46
CA LYS A 133 -6.53 9.94 -10.23
C LYS A 133 -5.70 10.60 -9.12
N GLY A 134 -4.46 10.99 -9.41
CA GLY A 134 -3.54 11.61 -8.45
C GLY A 134 -2.91 10.63 -7.47
N LEU A 135 -2.85 9.34 -7.83
CA LEU A 135 -2.29 8.28 -7.00
C LEU A 135 -1.01 7.71 -7.60
N VAL A 136 -0.01 7.48 -6.76
CA VAL A 136 1.25 6.83 -7.15
C VAL A 136 1.17 5.35 -6.78
N PHE A 137 1.34 4.47 -7.78
CA PHE A 137 1.41 3.02 -7.56
C PHE A 137 2.82 2.64 -7.07
N LEU A 138 2.90 1.97 -5.93
CA LEU A 138 4.18 1.53 -5.35
C LEU A 138 4.48 0.07 -5.69
N TYR A 139 3.63 -0.85 -5.27
CA TYR A 139 3.78 -2.29 -5.50
C TYR A 139 2.44 -3.02 -5.40
N ALA A 140 2.42 -4.28 -5.84
CA ALA A 140 1.29 -5.18 -5.64
C ALA A 140 1.75 -6.49 -4.98
N VAL A 141 0.87 -7.08 -4.19
CA VAL A 141 1.05 -8.39 -3.55
C VAL A 141 -0.08 -9.30 -4.02
N PRO A 142 0.22 -10.42 -4.70
CA PRO A 142 -0.82 -11.30 -5.23
C PRO A 142 -1.52 -12.09 -4.12
N TRP A 143 -2.82 -12.28 -4.24
CA TRP A 143 -3.57 -13.28 -3.51
C TRP A 143 -3.31 -14.67 -4.10
N PRO A 144 -3.40 -15.74 -3.29
CA PRO A 144 -3.47 -17.09 -3.85
C PRO A 144 -4.76 -17.26 -4.67
N ALA A 145 -4.75 -18.25 -5.58
CA ALA A 145 -5.95 -18.61 -6.31
C ALA A 145 -7.12 -18.90 -5.35
N GLN A 146 -8.29 -18.38 -5.68
CA GLN A 146 -9.48 -18.56 -4.85
C GLN A 146 -10.09 -19.93 -5.13
N GLY A 147 -10.48 -20.63 -4.05
CA GLY A 147 -11.18 -21.89 -4.10
C GLY A 147 -12.62 -21.77 -3.59
N LEU A 148 -13.44 -22.73 -3.98
CA LEU A 148 -14.78 -22.88 -3.42
C LEU A 148 -14.69 -23.63 -2.09
N TYR A 149 -15.11 -23.01 -1.00
CA TYR A 149 -15.17 -23.62 0.34
C TYR A 149 -16.62 -23.90 0.69
N SER A 150 -16.93 -25.17 1.01
CA SER A 150 -18.27 -25.61 1.33
C SER A 150 -18.28 -26.50 2.57
N LYS A 151 -19.36 -26.43 3.37
CA LYS A 151 -19.60 -27.34 4.49
C LYS A 151 -20.10 -28.73 4.06
N LYS A 152 -20.50 -28.89 2.82
CA LYS A 152 -20.92 -30.15 2.22
C LYS A 152 -20.12 -30.40 0.93
N GLU A 153 -20.07 -31.65 0.55
CA GLU A 153 -19.46 -32.06 -0.70
C GLU A 153 -20.23 -31.48 -1.91
N ILE A 154 -19.52 -30.98 -2.91
CA ILE A 154 -20.06 -30.43 -4.14
C ILE A 154 -19.44 -31.21 -5.30
N ASN A 155 -20.23 -32.08 -5.92
CA ASN A 155 -19.82 -32.95 -7.02
C ASN A 155 -20.37 -32.48 -8.37
N SER A 156 -21.39 -31.62 -8.36
CA SER A 156 -22.05 -31.16 -9.58
C SER A 156 -22.63 -29.75 -9.42
N LYS A 157 -22.97 -29.11 -10.54
CA LYS A 157 -23.65 -27.82 -10.56
C LYS A 157 -24.99 -27.84 -9.81
N SER A 158 -25.71 -28.99 -9.80
CA SER A 158 -26.98 -29.11 -9.07
C SER A 158 -26.80 -28.96 -7.55
N ASP A 159 -25.65 -29.33 -7.00
CA ASP A 159 -25.37 -29.24 -5.57
C ASP A 159 -25.22 -27.80 -5.08
N LEU A 160 -24.97 -26.85 -6.00
CA LEU A 160 -24.90 -25.43 -5.71
C LEU A 160 -26.27 -24.75 -5.59
N LYS A 161 -27.36 -25.43 -6.08
CA LYS A 161 -28.68 -24.83 -6.08
C LYS A 161 -29.16 -24.55 -4.65
N GLY A 162 -29.61 -23.31 -4.42
CA GLY A 162 -30.11 -22.86 -3.12
C GLY A 162 -29.03 -22.56 -2.06
N LEU A 163 -27.75 -22.73 -2.37
CA LEU A 163 -26.68 -22.32 -1.45
C LEU A 163 -26.52 -20.81 -1.44
N LYS A 164 -26.25 -20.27 -0.26
CA LYS A 164 -25.84 -18.87 -0.08
C LYS A 164 -24.32 -18.80 -0.08
N PHE A 165 -23.75 -18.08 -1.01
CA PHE A 165 -22.32 -17.84 -1.10
C PHE A 165 -21.99 -16.43 -0.65
N ARG A 166 -20.81 -16.27 -0.03
CA ARG A 166 -20.17 -14.98 0.10
C ARG A 166 -19.31 -14.78 -1.17
N ALA A 167 -19.63 -13.78 -1.95
CA ALA A 167 -18.81 -13.27 -3.02
C ALA A 167 -17.91 -12.13 -2.54
#